data_d9bac16957bd8d699eb0f01accb63da7
#
_entry.id   d9bac16957bd8d699eb0f01accb63da7
#
_cell.length_a   1.000
_cell.length_b   1.000
_cell.length_c   1.000
_cell.angle_alpha   90.00
_cell.angle_beta   90.00
_cell.angle_gamma   90.00
#
_symmetry.space_group_name_H-M   'P 1'
#
loop_
_entity.id
_entity.type
_entity.pdbx_description
1 polymer ?
#
loop_
_entity_poly.entity_id
_entity_poly.type
_entity_poly.pdbx_seq_one_letter_code
_entity_poly.pdbx_strand_id
1 'polypeptide(L)'
;MNLSKIGQFISRRRMAMGLTQAQLAERLNVTDKAVSKWERGKSLPDVTLFSRVAAELRVSVVELLSGELMNVVRSSNLDEAVDWDGKAAQATPLTLHRDDPADLLVSPYLFGCNLEHTRSCIYTGLSAQMVRNRKFAGKPTACEGCAIEWFPLGERGVFALDEPYTRHGEGYHMKRTLECNSVGIFNPYCGEAVGMGQHGITISQGQPYLFGMVVKTQESVKFTVSLTDRTGKNVYCRATSVGGGDDWTRLEVELTPQAADSDADLRICWENAGYVCVGAVSLLPKDHFHGMRRDVVEAMKDLGLKVLRWPGGNFAGEFNWMDGLLPADMRAPFQSYLGLETQPHTMGYDFSEINTDDFIALCREIGAEPFITINPCWNTPDENAAWVEYCNGDVSTPYGKLRANRGHQEPYNVQFWSLGNEFGYGHMEGDNTPAGYCQIALENGKKMLEASPGLSLCSSGPYPNKEWAEFSAKPLAGIS
;
A
#
# COMPACT_ATOMS: atom_id res chain seq x y z
N MET A 1 0.11 11.74 -28.08
CA MET A 1 0.72 12.80 -27.25
C MET A 1 0.74 14.10 -28.04
N ASN A 2 0.17 15.19 -27.51
CA ASN A 2 0.07 16.46 -28.24
C ASN A 2 1.18 17.42 -27.77
N LEU A 3 2.28 17.49 -28.54
CA LEU A 3 3.45 18.30 -28.21
C LEU A 3 3.14 19.80 -28.02
N SER A 4 2.21 20.33 -28.81
CA SER A 4 1.80 21.74 -28.71
C SER A 4 1.07 22.03 -27.40
N LYS A 5 0.18 21.12 -26.98
CA LYS A 5 -0.57 21.23 -25.72
C LYS A 5 0.36 21.20 -24.52
N ILE A 6 1.31 20.25 -24.52
CA ILE A 6 2.32 20.11 -23.46
C ILE A 6 3.23 21.35 -23.41
N GLY A 7 3.70 21.82 -24.55
CA GLY A 7 4.56 23.00 -24.62
C GLY A 7 3.87 24.25 -24.08
N GLN A 8 2.62 24.50 -24.48
CA GLN A 8 1.81 25.60 -23.95
C GLN A 8 1.57 25.47 -22.43
N PHE A 9 1.41 24.24 -21.94
CA PHE A 9 1.25 23.99 -20.51
C PHE A 9 2.53 24.32 -19.74
N ILE A 10 3.70 23.88 -20.20
CA ILE A 10 5.01 24.23 -19.63
C ILE A 10 5.17 25.75 -19.56
N SER A 11 4.86 26.45 -20.64
CA SER A 11 4.95 27.91 -20.71
C SER A 11 4.05 28.61 -19.69
N ARG A 12 2.76 28.17 -19.61
CA ARG A 12 1.80 28.73 -18.66
C ARG A 12 2.22 28.49 -17.21
N ARG A 13 2.68 27.28 -16.89
CA ARG A 13 3.13 26.95 -15.53
C ARG A 13 4.37 27.73 -15.12
N ARG A 14 5.37 27.85 -16.03
CA ARG A 14 6.56 28.68 -15.79
C ARG A 14 6.18 30.13 -15.51
N MET A 15 5.33 30.75 -16.36
CA MET A 15 4.88 32.12 -16.18
C MET A 15 4.10 32.31 -14.88
N ALA A 16 3.23 31.37 -14.53
CA ALA A 16 2.49 31.42 -13.27
C ALA A 16 3.40 31.37 -12.03
N MET A 17 4.62 30.85 -12.18
CA MET A 17 5.64 30.85 -11.13
C MET A 17 6.59 32.05 -11.20
N GLY A 18 6.35 33.02 -12.09
CA GLY A 18 7.16 34.21 -12.27
C GLY A 18 8.56 33.94 -12.84
N LEU A 19 8.79 32.76 -13.47
CA LEU A 19 10.09 32.39 -13.98
C LEU A 19 10.27 32.80 -15.46
N THR A 20 11.45 33.28 -15.82
CA THR A 20 11.88 33.41 -17.22
C THR A 20 12.30 32.05 -17.78
N GLN A 21 12.39 31.93 -19.13
CA GLN A 21 12.90 30.69 -19.75
C GLN A 21 14.34 30.39 -19.31
N ALA A 22 15.17 31.41 -19.15
CA ALA A 22 16.55 31.27 -18.68
C ALA A 22 16.61 30.77 -17.22
N GLN A 23 15.76 31.29 -16.33
CA GLN A 23 15.71 30.85 -14.93
C GLN A 23 15.23 29.41 -14.79
N LEU A 24 14.22 28.98 -15.58
CA LEU A 24 13.81 27.59 -15.60
C LEU A 24 14.92 26.69 -16.16
N ALA A 25 15.60 27.13 -17.20
CA ALA A 25 16.70 26.39 -17.80
C ALA A 25 17.88 26.21 -16.83
N GLU A 26 18.23 27.25 -16.07
CA GLU A 26 19.26 27.21 -15.03
C GLU A 26 18.93 26.17 -13.95
N ARG A 27 17.70 26.18 -13.43
CA ARG A 27 17.24 25.21 -12.40
C ARG A 27 17.26 23.76 -12.88
N LEU A 28 17.00 23.57 -14.17
CA LEU A 28 17.00 22.26 -14.79
C LEU A 28 18.37 21.82 -15.30
N ASN A 29 19.37 22.69 -15.27
CA ASN A 29 20.70 22.50 -15.86
C ASN A 29 20.64 22.20 -17.38
N VAL A 30 19.82 22.96 -18.09
CA VAL A 30 19.66 22.88 -19.55
C VAL A 30 19.85 24.28 -20.17
N THR A 31 19.80 24.38 -21.50
CA THR A 31 19.86 25.67 -22.18
C THR A 31 18.48 26.33 -22.28
N ASP A 32 18.43 27.66 -22.28
CA ASP A 32 17.23 28.45 -22.55
C ASP A 32 16.56 28.08 -23.89
N LYS A 33 17.40 27.75 -24.89
CA LYS A 33 16.95 27.27 -26.21
C LYS A 33 16.20 25.91 -26.10
N ALA A 34 16.58 25.06 -25.17
CA ALA A 34 15.87 23.80 -24.93
C ALA A 34 14.48 24.09 -24.37
N VAL A 35 14.36 24.89 -23.32
CA VAL A 35 13.08 25.31 -22.74
C VAL A 35 12.18 25.95 -23.79
N SER A 36 12.75 26.86 -24.60
CA SER A 36 12.03 27.51 -25.69
C SER A 36 11.52 26.53 -26.77
N LYS A 37 12.26 25.45 -27.06
CA LYS A 37 11.79 24.40 -27.99
C LYS A 37 10.62 23.61 -27.38
N TRP A 38 10.71 23.31 -26.10
CA TRP A 38 9.63 22.61 -25.40
C TRP A 38 8.33 23.44 -25.40
N GLU A 39 8.42 24.71 -25.00
CA GLU A 39 7.27 25.61 -24.93
C GLU A 39 6.59 25.84 -26.28
N ARG A 40 7.34 25.80 -27.39
CA ARG A 40 6.81 25.87 -28.74
C ARG A 40 6.34 24.53 -29.30
N GLY A 41 6.38 23.47 -28.52
CA GLY A 41 5.99 22.14 -28.95
C GLY A 41 6.87 21.53 -30.04
N LYS A 42 8.11 21.99 -30.19
CA LYS A 42 9.05 21.46 -31.19
C LYS A 42 9.80 20.22 -30.72
N SER A 43 9.92 20.04 -29.42
CA SER A 43 10.46 18.84 -28.77
C SER A 43 9.90 18.73 -27.34
N LEU A 44 10.04 17.57 -26.73
CA LEU A 44 9.84 17.38 -25.28
C LEU A 44 11.18 17.46 -24.55
N PRO A 45 11.14 17.66 -23.23
CA PRO A 45 12.26 17.31 -22.37
C PRO A 45 12.66 15.84 -22.58
N ASP A 46 13.91 15.51 -22.31
CA ASP A 46 14.34 14.13 -22.22
C ASP A 46 13.55 13.42 -21.09
N VAL A 47 13.26 12.13 -21.26
CA VAL A 47 12.47 11.34 -20.31
C VAL A 47 13.07 11.39 -18.90
N THR A 48 14.39 11.45 -18.79
CA THR A 48 15.13 11.56 -17.52
C THR A 48 14.92 12.90 -16.81
N LEU A 49 14.46 13.92 -17.55
CA LEU A 49 14.18 15.26 -17.01
C LEU A 49 12.71 15.46 -16.62
N PHE A 50 11.78 14.57 -17.01
CA PHE A 50 10.35 14.79 -16.75
C PHE A 50 10.04 15.03 -15.28
N SER A 51 10.59 14.22 -14.38
CA SER A 51 10.35 14.36 -12.94
C SER A 51 10.87 15.72 -12.41
N ARG A 52 12.04 16.16 -12.89
CA ARG A 52 12.62 17.45 -12.49
C ARG A 52 11.83 18.62 -13.06
N VAL A 53 11.43 18.56 -14.32
CA VAL A 53 10.58 19.58 -14.95
C VAL A 53 9.23 19.69 -14.23
N ALA A 54 8.61 18.55 -13.90
CA ALA A 54 7.36 18.51 -13.16
C ALA A 54 7.51 19.12 -11.75
N ALA A 55 8.57 18.77 -11.04
CA ALA A 55 8.86 19.31 -9.70
C ALA A 55 9.08 20.86 -9.76
N GLU A 56 9.91 21.36 -10.68
CA GLU A 56 10.16 22.78 -10.84
C GLU A 56 8.90 23.57 -11.24
N LEU A 57 8.00 22.96 -11.98
CA LEU A 57 6.72 23.58 -12.39
C LEU A 57 5.59 23.33 -11.38
N ARG A 58 5.87 22.60 -10.28
CA ARG A 58 4.90 22.21 -9.25
C ARG A 58 3.67 21.51 -9.83
N VAL A 59 3.91 20.51 -10.66
CA VAL A 59 2.89 19.66 -11.26
C VAL A 59 3.34 18.20 -11.16
N SER A 60 2.43 17.26 -11.33
CA SER A 60 2.78 15.87 -11.50
C SER A 60 3.30 15.59 -12.92
N VAL A 61 4.05 14.51 -13.11
CA VAL A 61 4.50 14.07 -14.45
C VAL A 61 3.29 13.79 -15.35
N VAL A 62 2.20 13.30 -14.80
CA VAL A 62 0.96 13.01 -15.54
C VAL A 62 0.32 14.31 -16.04
N GLU A 63 0.23 15.34 -15.22
CA GLU A 63 -0.24 16.68 -15.63
C GLU A 63 0.68 17.31 -16.67
N LEU A 64 1.99 17.14 -16.53
CA LEU A 64 2.96 17.61 -17.53
C LEU A 64 2.73 16.94 -18.88
N LEU A 65 2.50 15.63 -18.91
CA LEU A 65 2.30 14.85 -20.14
C LEU A 65 0.90 15.01 -20.73
N SER A 66 -0.13 15.25 -19.91
CA SER A 66 -1.48 15.57 -20.38
C SER A 66 -1.60 16.98 -20.91
N GLY A 67 -0.70 17.88 -20.46
CA GLY A 67 -0.70 19.30 -20.82
C GLY A 67 -1.85 20.09 -20.18
N GLU A 68 -2.35 19.62 -19.04
CA GLU A 68 -3.42 20.25 -18.26
C GLU A 68 -3.28 19.87 -16.78
N LEU A 69 -3.72 20.77 -15.90
CA LEU A 69 -3.85 20.45 -14.49
C LEU A 69 -4.99 19.45 -14.33
N MET A 70 -4.72 18.34 -13.65
CA MET A 70 -5.80 17.52 -13.15
C MET A 70 -6.47 18.29 -12.01
N ASN A 71 -7.81 18.35 -12.01
CA ASN A 71 -8.58 18.92 -10.92
C ASN A 71 -8.46 18.04 -9.67
N VAL A 72 -7.28 17.93 -9.10
CA VAL A 72 -7.13 17.59 -7.71
C VAL A 72 -7.47 18.87 -6.95
N VAL A 73 -8.58 18.90 -6.27
CA VAL A 73 -8.91 19.96 -5.32
C VAL A 73 -7.79 20.02 -4.29
N ARG A 74 -6.77 20.84 -4.58
CA ARG A 74 -5.80 21.25 -3.56
C ARG A 74 -6.50 22.29 -2.72
N SER A 75 -6.94 21.89 -1.53
CA SER A 75 -7.36 22.84 -0.50
C SER A 75 -6.19 23.70 -0.07
N SER A 76 -5.92 24.75 -0.82
CA SER A 76 -5.08 25.85 -0.37
C SER A 76 -5.74 27.15 -0.85
N ASN A 77 -6.28 27.83 0.10
CA ASN A 77 -6.90 29.16 0.15
C ASN A 77 -8.43 29.10 0.24
N LEU A 78 -8.88 29.14 1.48
CA LEU A 78 -10.27 29.41 1.89
C LEU A 78 -10.74 30.83 1.56
N ASP A 79 -9.95 31.62 0.83
CA ASP A 79 -10.24 33.04 0.59
C ASP A 79 -10.78 33.35 -0.81
N GLU A 80 -10.88 32.36 -1.71
CA GLU A 80 -11.57 32.55 -2.98
C GLU A 80 -12.86 31.74 -3.03
N ALA A 81 -13.97 32.43 -2.87
CA ALA A 81 -15.29 31.86 -3.14
C ALA A 81 -15.33 31.38 -4.60
N VAL A 82 -15.48 30.08 -4.80
CA VAL A 82 -15.61 29.48 -6.13
C VAL A 82 -16.97 29.82 -6.68
N ASP A 83 -17.01 30.73 -7.65
CA ASP A 83 -18.21 31.04 -8.43
C ASP A 83 -18.39 29.95 -9.51
N TRP A 84 -19.32 29.05 -9.29
CA TRP A 84 -19.63 27.95 -10.21
C TRP A 84 -20.34 28.40 -11.49
N ASP A 85 -20.99 29.60 -11.46
CA ASP A 85 -21.83 30.10 -12.55
C ASP A 85 -21.44 31.50 -13.03
N GLY A 86 -20.28 32.04 -12.66
CA GLY A 86 -19.87 33.42 -12.98
C GLY A 86 -20.74 34.47 -12.26
N LYS A 87 -21.50 34.06 -11.25
CA LYS A 87 -22.24 34.97 -10.37
C LYS A 87 -21.61 34.97 -9.00
N ALA A 88 -21.29 36.15 -8.49
CA ALA A 88 -20.77 36.27 -7.12
C ALA A 88 -21.73 35.55 -6.15
N ALA A 89 -21.29 34.46 -5.58
CA ALA A 89 -22.06 33.75 -4.59
C ALA A 89 -22.29 34.69 -3.41
N GLN A 90 -23.54 34.98 -3.07
CA GLN A 90 -23.85 35.62 -1.79
C GLN A 90 -23.42 34.66 -0.70
N ALA A 91 -22.38 35.03 0.03
CA ALA A 91 -21.90 34.27 1.18
C ALA A 91 -23.08 34.14 2.17
N THR A 92 -23.56 32.93 2.35
CA THR A 92 -24.51 32.64 3.42
C THR A 92 -23.73 32.60 4.73
N PRO A 93 -23.99 33.56 5.66
CA PRO A 93 -23.26 33.54 6.92
C PRO A 93 -23.62 32.25 7.69
N LEU A 94 -22.63 31.41 7.94
CA LEU A 94 -22.75 30.29 8.87
C LEU A 94 -22.44 30.81 10.26
N THR A 95 -23.45 30.92 11.12
CA THR A 95 -23.25 31.28 12.53
C THR A 95 -23.16 30.02 13.35
N LEU A 96 -21.99 29.77 13.95
CA LEU A 96 -21.81 28.69 14.92
C LEU A 96 -22.17 29.22 16.32
N HIS A 97 -23.26 28.75 16.87
CA HIS A 97 -23.68 29.04 18.25
C HIS A 97 -22.98 28.06 19.18
N ARG A 98 -21.89 28.52 19.81
CA ARG A 98 -21.08 27.71 20.73
C ARG A 98 -21.78 27.39 22.03
N ASP A 99 -22.74 28.22 22.44
CA ASP A 99 -23.39 28.20 23.75
C ASP A 99 -24.85 27.70 23.69
N ASP A 100 -25.28 27.18 22.55
CA ASP A 100 -26.60 26.57 22.43
C ASP A 100 -26.43 25.04 22.63
N PRO A 101 -26.68 24.53 23.84
CA PRO A 101 -26.61 23.10 24.08
C PRO A 101 -27.79 22.46 23.37
N ALA A 102 -27.60 22.06 22.13
CA ALA A 102 -28.51 21.10 21.56
C ALA A 102 -28.45 19.86 22.44
N ASP A 103 -29.58 19.39 22.96
CA ASP A 103 -29.71 18.14 23.72
C ASP A 103 -29.38 16.90 22.87
N LEU A 104 -28.74 17.09 21.72
CA LEU A 104 -28.29 16.07 20.80
C LEU A 104 -26.86 15.66 21.18
N LEU A 105 -26.74 14.50 21.80
CA LEU A 105 -25.46 13.85 21.99
C LEU A 105 -24.92 13.42 20.60
N VAL A 106 -23.86 14.08 20.16
CA VAL A 106 -23.11 13.66 18.98
C VAL A 106 -22.38 12.38 19.32
N SER A 107 -22.59 11.32 18.55
CA SER A 107 -21.87 10.05 18.72
C SER A 107 -20.35 10.29 18.62
N PRO A 108 -19.55 9.79 19.56
CA PRO A 108 -18.10 9.88 19.45
C PRO A 108 -17.58 9.19 18.17
N TYR A 109 -18.33 8.22 17.63
CA TYR A 109 -17.98 7.48 16.42
C TYR A 109 -18.25 8.25 15.11
N LEU A 110 -18.69 9.51 15.19
CA LEU A 110 -18.79 10.38 14.02
C LEU A 110 -17.42 10.69 13.41
N PHE A 111 -16.38 10.68 14.24
CA PHE A 111 -15.02 11.03 13.83
C PHE A 111 -14.19 9.76 13.58
N GLY A 112 -14.20 9.31 12.34
CA GLY A 112 -13.48 8.12 11.90
C GLY A 112 -12.76 8.33 10.58
N CYS A 113 -11.98 7.34 10.19
CA CYS A 113 -11.26 7.30 8.94
C CYS A 113 -11.35 5.91 8.30
N ASN A 114 -11.15 5.86 6.98
CA ASN A 114 -11.02 4.61 6.23
C ASN A 114 -9.55 4.36 5.91
N LEU A 115 -9.06 3.18 6.23
CA LEU A 115 -7.73 2.69 5.90
C LEU A 115 -7.86 1.61 4.83
N GLU A 116 -7.35 1.86 3.64
CA GLU A 116 -7.52 0.99 2.50
C GLU A 116 -6.17 0.66 1.83
N HIS A 117 -6.01 -0.56 1.35
CA HIS A 117 -4.80 -1.00 0.64
C HIS A 117 -4.71 -0.45 -0.79
N THR A 118 -5.13 0.79 -1.00
CA THR A 118 -5.14 1.46 -2.31
C THR A 118 -4.52 2.85 -2.25
N ARG A 119 -4.10 3.38 -3.40
CA ARG A 119 -3.76 4.79 -3.62
C ARG A 119 -2.79 5.38 -2.59
N SER A 120 -1.71 4.70 -2.29
CA SER A 120 -0.70 5.16 -1.33
C SER A 120 -1.14 5.22 0.15
N CYS A 121 -2.27 4.68 0.50
CA CYS A 121 -2.71 4.69 1.90
C CYS A 121 -1.82 3.79 2.77
N ILE A 122 -1.53 2.58 2.30
CA ILE A 122 -0.60 1.65 2.95
C ILE A 122 0.81 1.81 2.38
N TYR A 123 0.98 1.50 1.08
CA TYR A 123 2.28 1.59 0.41
C TYR A 123 2.65 3.07 0.20
N THR A 124 3.86 3.44 0.63
CA THR A 124 4.36 4.83 0.67
C THR A 124 3.63 5.77 1.64
N GLY A 125 2.58 5.31 2.30
CA GLY A 125 1.84 6.03 3.35
C GLY A 125 2.16 5.50 4.74
N LEU A 126 1.33 4.57 5.22
CA LEU A 126 1.43 4.01 6.56
C LEU A 126 2.59 3.01 6.71
N SER A 127 2.91 2.23 5.67
CA SER A 127 3.98 1.23 5.74
C SER A 127 5.35 1.88 5.96
N ALA A 128 6.12 1.36 6.91
CA ALA A 128 7.50 1.74 7.16
C ALA A 128 8.49 1.06 6.21
N GLN A 129 8.02 0.24 5.27
CA GLN A 129 8.84 -0.49 4.33
C GLN A 129 9.57 0.46 3.38
N MET A 130 10.90 0.37 3.37
CA MET A 130 11.76 1.23 2.57
C MET A 130 12.10 0.61 1.21
N VAL A 131 11.94 -0.70 1.07
CA VAL A 131 12.23 -1.45 -0.17
C VAL A 131 10.98 -1.44 -1.06
N ARG A 132 11.14 -0.95 -2.28
CA ARG A 132 10.10 -0.98 -3.32
C ARG A 132 10.10 -2.34 -4.00
N ASN A 133 8.93 -2.78 -4.48
CA ASN A 133 8.75 -4.07 -5.14
C ASN A 133 9.48 -5.23 -4.42
N ARG A 134 9.34 -5.27 -3.12
CA ARG A 134 10.07 -6.16 -2.23
C ARG A 134 9.73 -7.65 -2.37
N LYS A 135 8.67 -7.96 -3.12
CA LYS A 135 8.20 -9.32 -3.44
C LYS A 135 8.18 -9.59 -4.94
N PHE A 136 8.95 -8.82 -5.69
CA PHE A 136 9.27 -9.05 -7.09
C PHE A 136 8.05 -9.17 -8.02
N ALA A 137 7.03 -8.34 -7.80
CA ALA A 137 5.86 -8.28 -8.66
C ALA A 137 6.21 -7.73 -10.05
N GLY A 138 5.47 -8.16 -11.06
CA GLY A 138 5.67 -7.75 -12.44
C GLY A 138 6.80 -8.46 -13.17
N LYS A 139 6.88 -8.23 -14.48
CA LYS A 139 7.92 -8.85 -15.34
C LYS A 139 9.23 -8.10 -15.20
N PRO A 140 10.38 -8.78 -15.35
CA PRO A 140 11.67 -8.11 -15.37
C PRO A 140 11.73 -7.11 -16.52
N THR A 141 12.49 -6.03 -16.34
CA THR A 141 12.78 -5.11 -17.44
C THR A 141 13.68 -5.79 -18.46
N ALA A 142 13.43 -5.55 -19.73
CA ALA A 142 14.17 -6.18 -20.82
C ALA A 142 15.70 -5.92 -20.79
N CYS A 143 16.13 -4.86 -20.09
CA CYS A 143 17.53 -4.45 -20.02
C CYS A 143 18.32 -5.08 -18.87
N GLU A 144 17.67 -5.58 -17.82
CA GLU A 144 18.34 -5.88 -16.55
C GLU A 144 18.20 -7.33 -16.10
N GLY A 145 17.24 -8.08 -16.66
CA GLY A 145 17.02 -9.50 -16.29
C GLY A 145 16.59 -9.71 -14.83
N CYS A 146 16.39 -8.60 -14.08
CA CYS A 146 16.01 -8.55 -12.69
C CYS A 146 14.59 -8.02 -12.56
N ALA A 147 13.99 -8.10 -11.39
CA ALA A 147 12.65 -7.54 -11.15
C ALA A 147 12.67 -6.01 -11.28
N ILE A 148 11.50 -5.44 -11.60
CA ILE A 148 11.31 -3.97 -11.62
C ILE A 148 11.77 -3.38 -10.27
N GLU A 149 12.46 -2.25 -10.29
CA GLU A 149 13.11 -1.58 -9.15
C GLU A 149 14.42 -2.22 -8.66
N TRP A 150 14.80 -3.38 -9.16
CA TRP A 150 16.00 -4.09 -8.74
C TRP A 150 17.05 -4.14 -9.86
N PHE A 151 18.30 -3.93 -9.51
CA PHE A 151 19.42 -4.08 -10.44
C PHE A 151 20.32 -5.25 -10.06
N PRO A 152 20.94 -5.93 -11.04
CA PRO A 152 21.86 -7.03 -10.78
C PRO A 152 23.22 -6.51 -10.27
N LEU A 153 23.87 -7.32 -9.43
CA LEU A 153 25.24 -7.13 -8.98
C LEU A 153 26.09 -8.29 -9.47
N GLY A 154 27.29 -7.98 -9.97
CA GLY A 154 28.20 -8.94 -10.59
C GLY A 154 27.97 -9.12 -12.09
N GLU A 155 29.01 -9.53 -12.80
CA GLU A 155 29.02 -9.56 -14.27
C GLU A 155 28.44 -10.86 -14.86
N ARG A 156 28.24 -11.90 -14.03
CA ARG A 156 28.00 -13.27 -14.51
C ARG A 156 26.81 -13.99 -13.87
N GLY A 157 26.05 -13.32 -13.03
CA GLY A 157 24.80 -13.90 -12.49
C GLY A 157 23.73 -14.05 -13.57
N VAL A 158 23.06 -15.18 -13.58
CA VAL A 158 21.87 -15.41 -14.42
C VAL A 158 20.64 -15.19 -13.56
N PHE A 159 19.74 -14.33 -14.01
CA PHE A 159 18.51 -13.97 -13.29
C PHE A 159 17.30 -14.58 -13.99
N ALA A 160 16.41 -15.13 -13.20
CA ALA A 160 15.10 -15.58 -13.64
C ALA A 160 14.03 -15.04 -12.69
N LEU A 161 12.86 -14.77 -13.20
CA LEU A 161 11.70 -14.35 -12.42
C LEU A 161 10.54 -15.27 -12.76
N ASP A 162 9.94 -15.86 -11.74
CA ASP A 162 8.71 -16.62 -11.89
C ASP A 162 7.54 -15.66 -12.13
N GLU A 163 6.60 -16.05 -12.97
CA GLU A 163 5.42 -15.23 -13.24
C GLU A 163 4.56 -15.14 -11.99
N PRO A 164 4.06 -13.93 -11.65
CA PRO A 164 3.21 -13.76 -10.51
C PRO A 164 1.89 -14.51 -10.69
N TYR A 165 1.45 -15.13 -9.63
CA TYR A 165 0.17 -15.77 -9.57
C TYR A 165 -0.97 -14.75 -9.66
N THR A 166 -1.90 -14.91 -10.62
CA THR A 166 -3.10 -14.08 -10.75
C THR A 166 -4.29 -14.73 -10.07
N ARG A 167 -5.13 -13.95 -9.39
CA ARG A 167 -6.36 -14.42 -8.74
C ARG A 167 -7.45 -14.92 -9.69
N HIS A 168 -7.37 -14.59 -10.95
CA HIS A 168 -8.37 -14.95 -11.97
C HIS A 168 -8.14 -16.35 -12.49
N GLY A 169 -8.57 -17.33 -11.74
CA GLY A 169 -8.62 -18.74 -12.07
C GLY A 169 -9.36 -19.48 -10.98
N GLU A 170 -9.89 -20.63 -11.27
CA GLU A 170 -10.71 -21.42 -10.36
C GLU A 170 -10.10 -21.49 -8.96
N GLY A 171 -10.77 -20.85 -8.00
CA GLY A 171 -10.52 -21.00 -6.59
C GLY A 171 -9.68 -19.90 -5.96
N TYR A 172 -10.37 -18.98 -5.38
CA TYR A 172 -9.88 -18.01 -4.41
C TYR A 172 -9.04 -18.64 -3.27
N HIS A 173 -9.21 -19.92 -3.07
CA HIS A 173 -8.57 -20.73 -2.05
C HIS A 173 -7.27 -21.39 -2.48
N MET A 174 -6.72 -21.08 -3.66
CA MET A 174 -5.45 -21.66 -4.03
C MET A 174 -4.35 -21.17 -3.11
N LYS A 175 -3.65 -22.11 -2.53
CA LYS A 175 -2.51 -21.87 -1.64
C LYS A 175 -1.44 -21.09 -2.39
N ARG A 176 -1.31 -19.80 -2.10
CA ARG A 176 -0.26 -18.95 -2.65
C ARG A 176 1.05 -19.30 -1.98
N THR A 177 2.09 -19.42 -2.76
CA THR A 177 3.44 -19.66 -2.28
C THR A 177 4.37 -18.58 -2.78
N LEU A 178 5.46 -18.35 -2.08
CA LEU A 178 6.51 -17.39 -2.49
C LEU A 178 7.14 -17.77 -3.83
N GLU A 179 7.11 -19.04 -4.21
CA GLU A 179 7.64 -19.53 -5.48
C GLU A 179 7.00 -18.86 -6.69
N CYS A 180 5.75 -18.40 -6.58
CA CYS A 180 5.07 -17.68 -7.65
C CYS A 180 5.60 -16.26 -7.89
N ASN A 181 6.40 -15.72 -6.95
CA ASN A 181 6.96 -14.37 -7.01
C ASN A 181 8.35 -14.36 -6.36
N SER A 182 9.33 -14.91 -7.04
CA SER A 182 10.70 -14.95 -6.55
C SER A 182 11.69 -14.64 -7.67
N VAL A 183 12.85 -14.13 -7.29
CA VAL A 183 13.99 -13.96 -8.19
C VAL A 183 14.97 -15.07 -7.95
N GLY A 184 15.21 -15.88 -8.98
CA GLY A 184 16.27 -16.88 -9.01
C GLY A 184 17.56 -16.30 -9.56
N ILE A 185 18.66 -16.48 -8.85
CA ILE A 185 19.99 -16.02 -9.26
C ILE A 185 20.95 -17.20 -9.21
N PHE A 186 21.52 -17.51 -10.36
CA PHE A 186 22.52 -18.56 -10.48
C PHE A 186 23.91 -17.94 -10.55
N ASN A 187 24.78 -18.30 -9.59
CA ASN A 187 26.18 -17.96 -9.61
C ASN A 187 26.97 -19.15 -10.17
N PRO A 188 27.56 -19.06 -11.38
CA PRO A 188 28.30 -20.16 -11.96
C PRO A 188 29.70 -20.37 -11.35
N TYR A 189 30.21 -19.40 -10.60
CA TYR A 189 31.59 -19.44 -10.09
C TYR A 189 31.65 -19.12 -8.59
N CYS A 190 32.33 -19.98 -7.85
CA CYS A 190 32.68 -19.74 -6.46
C CYS A 190 33.77 -18.67 -6.34
N GLY A 191 33.57 -17.72 -5.42
CA GLY A 191 34.51 -16.62 -5.18
C GLY A 191 34.28 -15.37 -6.01
N GLU A 192 33.36 -15.40 -6.99
CA GLU A 192 32.87 -14.20 -7.67
C GLU A 192 31.59 -13.73 -7.00
N ALA A 193 31.53 -12.45 -6.61
CA ALA A 193 30.38 -11.89 -5.97
C ALA A 193 29.26 -11.61 -6.98
N VAL A 194 28.09 -12.19 -6.73
CA VAL A 194 26.86 -11.87 -7.44
C VAL A 194 25.78 -11.43 -6.46
N GLY A 195 24.73 -10.83 -6.95
CA GLY A 195 23.63 -10.43 -6.10
C GLY A 195 22.66 -9.46 -6.77
N MET A 196 21.97 -8.71 -5.94
CA MET A 196 20.99 -7.74 -6.38
C MET A 196 21.01 -6.51 -5.48
N GLY A 197 20.56 -5.40 -6.00
CA GLY A 197 20.47 -4.14 -5.25
C GLY A 197 19.27 -3.30 -5.64
N GLN A 198 19.00 -2.31 -4.81
CA GLN A 198 17.97 -1.32 -5.06
C GLN A 198 18.49 0.07 -4.75
N HIS A 199 18.17 1.02 -5.63
CA HIS A 199 18.51 2.42 -5.51
C HIS A 199 17.49 3.20 -4.67
N GLY A 200 17.90 4.40 -4.21
CA GLY A 200 16.97 5.40 -3.67
C GLY A 200 16.47 5.11 -2.27
N ILE A 201 17.29 4.49 -1.44
CA ILE A 201 17.02 4.28 -0.02
C ILE A 201 17.48 5.51 0.77
N THR A 202 16.57 6.18 1.46
CA THR A 202 16.92 7.30 2.34
C THR A 202 17.33 6.77 3.70
N ILE A 203 18.55 7.07 4.12
CA ILE A 203 19.11 6.63 5.41
C ILE A 203 19.58 7.81 6.25
N SER A 204 19.48 7.66 7.57
CA SER A 204 19.94 8.63 8.56
C SER A 204 21.14 8.07 9.33
N GLN A 205 22.11 8.93 9.62
CA GLN A 205 23.28 8.56 10.43
C GLN A 205 22.85 8.08 11.81
N GLY A 206 23.35 6.91 12.22
CA GLY A 206 23.11 6.33 13.53
C GLY A 206 21.73 5.71 13.75
N GLN A 207 20.81 5.84 12.77
CA GLN A 207 19.49 5.19 12.82
C GLN A 207 19.67 3.69 12.53
N PRO A 208 19.24 2.78 13.42
CA PRO A 208 19.25 1.36 13.13
C PRO A 208 18.08 0.97 12.22
N TYR A 209 18.36 0.09 11.27
CA TYR A 209 17.41 -0.51 10.35
C TYR A 209 17.43 -2.03 10.50
N LEU A 210 16.25 -2.65 10.43
CA LEU A 210 16.09 -4.10 10.39
C LEU A 210 15.95 -4.54 8.94
N PHE A 211 16.95 -5.26 8.47
CA PHE A 211 16.91 -5.92 7.18
C PHE A 211 16.39 -7.34 7.35
N GLY A 212 15.48 -7.77 6.49
CA GLY A 212 14.97 -9.12 6.38
C GLY A 212 15.01 -9.62 4.95
N MET A 213 15.26 -10.91 4.75
CA MET A 213 15.21 -11.54 3.44
C MET A 213 14.74 -12.99 3.58
N VAL A 214 13.86 -13.42 2.68
CA VAL A 214 13.40 -14.81 2.60
C VAL A 214 14.05 -15.47 1.41
N VAL A 215 14.79 -16.55 1.65
CA VAL A 215 15.57 -17.24 0.63
C VAL A 215 15.33 -18.74 0.65
N LYS A 216 15.57 -19.37 -0.51
CA LYS A 216 15.65 -20.81 -0.70
C LYS A 216 16.93 -21.10 -1.50
N THR A 217 17.74 -22.06 -1.05
CA THR A 217 19.05 -22.38 -1.61
C THR A 217 19.27 -23.87 -1.51
N GLN A 218 20.22 -24.41 -2.29
CA GLN A 218 20.61 -25.82 -2.18
C GLN A 218 21.47 -26.09 -0.95
N GLU A 219 22.34 -25.13 -0.61
CA GLU A 219 23.24 -25.21 0.53
C GLU A 219 23.19 -23.91 1.32
N SER A 220 23.73 -23.92 2.54
CA SER A 220 23.86 -22.71 3.34
C SER A 220 24.79 -21.71 2.67
N VAL A 221 24.32 -20.48 2.49
CA VAL A 221 24.99 -19.39 1.79
C VAL A 221 25.29 -18.25 2.77
N LYS A 222 26.49 -17.67 2.63
CA LYS A 222 26.85 -16.45 3.36
C LYS A 222 26.46 -15.22 2.53
N PHE A 223 25.48 -14.48 3.01
CA PHE A 223 25.03 -13.23 2.42
C PHE A 223 25.70 -12.04 3.08
N THR A 224 26.12 -11.08 2.27
CA THR A 224 26.59 -9.77 2.70
C THR A 224 25.56 -8.73 2.31
N VAL A 225 25.04 -7.99 3.29
CA VAL A 225 24.08 -6.91 3.10
C VAL A 225 24.75 -5.59 3.44
N SER A 226 24.62 -4.59 2.59
CA SER A 226 25.23 -3.27 2.82
C SER A 226 24.35 -2.13 2.33
N LEU A 227 24.47 -0.99 3.02
CA LEU A 227 23.99 0.30 2.54
C LEU A 227 25.21 1.10 2.07
N THR A 228 25.17 1.58 0.84
CA THR A 228 26.30 2.23 0.18
C THR A 228 25.84 3.48 -0.57
N ASP A 229 26.79 4.30 -1.03
CA ASP A 229 26.48 5.28 -2.05
C ASP A 229 26.11 4.61 -3.40
N ARG A 230 25.63 5.40 -4.36
CA ARG A 230 25.25 4.93 -5.71
C ARG A 230 26.40 4.23 -6.46
N THR A 231 27.61 4.54 -6.15
CA THR A 231 28.79 3.91 -6.80
C THR A 231 29.19 2.59 -6.14
N GLY A 232 28.70 2.32 -4.93
CA GLY A 232 29.10 1.17 -4.12
C GLY A 232 30.49 1.29 -3.49
N LYS A 233 31.16 2.45 -3.64
CA LYS A 233 32.52 2.67 -3.12
C LYS A 233 32.51 3.07 -1.65
N ASN A 234 31.56 3.92 -1.27
CA ASN A 234 31.41 4.34 0.11
C ASN A 234 30.36 3.43 0.80
N VAL A 235 30.82 2.63 1.73
CA VAL A 235 29.95 1.72 2.51
C VAL A 235 29.58 2.39 3.82
N TYR A 236 28.29 2.72 3.99
CA TYR A 236 27.77 3.35 5.20
C TYR A 236 27.62 2.35 6.36
N CYS A 237 27.22 1.13 6.05
CA CYS A 237 27.21 -0.01 6.96
C CYS A 237 27.16 -1.32 6.19
N ARG A 238 27.56 -2.41 6.88
CA ARG A 238 27.55 -3.76 6.31
C ARG A 238 27.29 -4.77 7.42
N ALA A 239 26.50 -5.79 7.10
CA ALA A 239 26.30 -6.96 7.95
C ALA A 239 26.37 -8.24 7.12
N THR A 240 26.56 -9.38 7.80
CA THR A 240 26.54 -10.69 7.15
C THR A 240 25.58 -11.62 7.87
N SER A 241 24.90 -12.45 7.11
CA SER A 241 24.07 -13.54 7.61
C SER A 241 24.40 -14.83 6.88
N VAL A 242 24.24 -15.95 7.53
CA VAL A 242 24.44 -17.27 6.95
C VAL A 242 23.17 -18.07 7.10
N GLY A 243 22.69 -18.65 6.00
CA GLY A 243 21.49 -19.47 6.03
C GLY A 243 21.04 -19.86 4.63
N GLY A 244 19.84 -20.37 4.55
CA GLY A 244 19.25 -20.99 3.37
C GLY A 244 19.21 -22.51 3.52
N GLY A 245 18.60 -23.18 2.57
CA GLY A 245 18.34 -24.61 2.49
C GLY A 245 17.20 -24.88 1.52
N ASP A 246 16.75 -26.12 1.44
CA ASP A 246 15.69 -26.55 0.53
C ASP A 246 14.32 -25.94 0.84
N ASP A 247 14.13 -25.42 2.06
CA ASP A 247 12.92 -24.70 2.45
C ASP A 247 13.15 -23.19 2.52
N TRP A 248 12.05 -22.42 2.39
CA TRP A 248 12.09 -20.98 2.56
C TRP A 248 12.55 -20.60 3.97
N THR A 249 13.68 -19.93 4.07
CA THR A 249 14.32 -19.50 5.31
C THR A 249 14.36 -17.98 5.38
N ARG A 250 13.96 -17.41 6.51
CA ARG A 250 14.07 -15.97 6.77
C ARG A 250 15.40 -15.66 7.44
N LEU A 251 16.13 -14.72 6.86
CA LEU A 251 17.37 -14.17 7.37
C LEU A 251 17.13 -12.74 7.84
N GLU A 252 17.79 -12.35 8.93
CA GLU A 252 17.68 -11.01 9.50
C GLU A 252 19.06 -10.48 9.90
N VAL A 253 19.27 -9.18 9.68
CA VAL A 253 20.43 -8.44 10.21
C VAL A 253 20.01 -7.01 10.55
N GLU A 254 20.71 -6.42 11.52
CA GLU A 254 20.59 -4.99 11.82
C GLU A 254 21.68 -4.22 11.08
N LEU A 255 21.31 -3.09 10.49
CA LEU A 255 22.18 -2.18 9.75
C LEU A 255 22.11 -0.78 10.42
N THR A 256 23.26 -0.26 10.83
CA THR A 256 23.35 1.09 11.41
C THR A 256 24.34 1.93 10.60
N PRO A 257 23.87 2.81 9.71
CA PRO A 257 24.71 3.64 8.87
C PRO A 257 25.55 4.65 9.66
N GLN A 258 26.78 4.85 9.24
CA GLN A 258 27.69 5.83 9.84
C GLN A 258 27.57 7.23 9.22
N ALA A 259 26.81 7.37 8.13
CA ALA A 259 26.48 8.64 7.49
C ALA A 259 25.05 8.61 6.97
N ALA A 260 24.47 9.80 6.79
CA ALA A 260 23.16 9.98 6.14
C ALA A 260 23.32 10.07 4.63
N ASP A 261 22.33 9.53 3.90
CA ASP A 261 22.22 9.68 2.44
C ASP A 261 20.75 9.60 2.05
N SER A 262 20.30 10.48 1.16
CA SER A 262 18.92 10.49 0.64
C SER A 262 18.74 9.59 -0.58
N ASP A 263 19.82 9.03 -1.13
CA ASP A 263 19.82 8.22 -2.36
C ASP A 263 20.81 7.04 -2.26
N ALA A 264 20.85 6.37 -1.11
CA ALA A 264 21.70 5.21 -0.89
C ALA A 264 21.23 3.98 -1.67
N ASP A 265 22.14 3.05 -1.88
CA ASP A 265 21.86 1.72 -2.42
C ASP A 265 21.78 0.69 -1.30
N LEU A 266 20.73 -0.13 -1.33
CA LEU A 266 20.74 -1.43 -0.66
C LEU A 266 21.40 -2.46 -1.59
N ARG A 267 22.41 -3.18 -1.11
CA ARG A 267 23.13 -4.22 -1.88
C ARG A 267 23.17 -5.52 -1.10
N ILE A 268 22.80 -6.61 -1.76
CA ILE A 268 22.77 -7.97 -1.22
C ILE A 268 23.64 -8.83 -2.12
N CYS A 269 24.74 -9.39 -1.59
CA CYS A 269 25.73 -10.14 -2.36
C CYS A 269 26.09 -11.45 -1.69
N TRP A 270 26.54 -12.42 -2.48
CA TRP A 270 27.17 -13.67 -2.04
C TRP A 270 28.21 -14.16 -3.07
N GLU A 271 29.13 -15.02 -2.61
CA GLU A 271 30.22 -15.55 -3.42
C GLU A 271 30.12 -17.06 -3.63
N ASN A 272 29.14 -17.72 -3.02
CA ASN A 272 28.91 -19.15 -3.21
C ASN A 272 28.42 -19.41 -4.65
N ALA A 273 28.97 -20.47 -5.27
CA ALA A 273 28.39 -20.98 -6.52
C ALA A 273 27.03 -21.64 -6.25
N GLY A 274 26.21 -21.70 -7.28
CA GLY A 274 24.91 -22.36 -7.21
C GLY A 274 23.73 -21.41 -7.34
N TYR A 275 22.54 -21.92 -7.02
CA TYR A 275 21.26 -21.23 -7.18
C TYR A 275 20.76 -20.68 -5.86
N VAL A 276 20.40 -19.40 -5.86
CA VAL A 276 19.75 -18.70 -4.76
C VAL A 276 18.41 -18.16 -5.27
N CYS A 277 17.31 -18.53 -4.62
CA CYS A 277 16.01 -17.98 -4.86
C CYS A 277 15.66 -17.00 -3.74
N VAL A 278 15.28 -15.77 -4.09
CA VAL A 278 14.89 -14.72 -3.15
C VAL A 278 13.39 -14.45 -3.30
N GLY A 279 12.61 -14.73 -2.27
CA GLY A 279 11.15 -14.58 -2.29
C GLY A 279 10.64 -13.24 -1.77
N ALA A 280 11.38 -12.64 -0.84
CA ALA A 280 11.04 -11.32 -0.30
C ALA A 280 12.29 -10.64 0.29
N VAL A 281 12.27 -9.31 0.27
CA VAL A 281 13.26 -8.46 0.96
C VAL A 281 12.53 -7.40 1.76
N SER A 282 13.01 -7.07 2.95
CA SER A 282 12.48 -5.98 3.78
C SER A 282 13.60 -5.13 4.37
N LEU A 283 13.35 -3.86 4.53
CA LEU A 283 14.19 -2.92 5.26
C LEU A 283 13.30 -1.93 5.98
N LEU A 284 13.34 -1.93 7.29
CA LEU A 284 12.47 -1.13 8.15
C LEU A 284 13.31 -0.32 9.13
N PRO A 285 12.99 0.93 9.45
CA PRO A 285 13.51 1.60 10.63
C PRO A 285 13.21 0.75 11.87
N LYS A 286 14.16 0.58 12.78
CA LYS A 286 13.98 -0.31 13.96
C LYS A 286 12.86 0.16 14.92
N ASP A 287 12.54 1.43 14.91
CA ASP A 287 11.48 2.06 15.71
C ASP A 287 10.08 1.99 15.09
N HIS A 288 9.91 1.24 13.98
CA HIS A 288 8.61 1.03 13.38
C HIS A 288 7.58 0.46 14.37
N PHE A 289 6.31 0.76 14.17
CA PHE A 289 5.21 0.17 14.92
C PHE A 289 4.53 -0.91 14.09
N HIS A 290 4.76 -2.19 14.37
CA HIS A 290 4.19 -3.32 13.60
C HIS A 290 4.36 -3.21 12.06
N GLY A 291 5.52 -2.77 11.60
CA GLY A 291 5.76 -2.51 10.17
C GLY A 291 5.20 -1.18 9.65
N MET A 292 4.59 -0.38 10.52
CA MET A 292 4.03 0.94 10.22
C MET A 292 4.97 2.06 10.65
N ARG A 293 4.94 3.16 9.95
CA ARG A 293 5.69 4.38 10.25
C ARG A 293 5.26 4.97 11.58
N ARG A 294 6.19 5.12 12.50
CA ARG A 294 5.93 5.67 13.84
C ARG A 294 5.35 7.09 13.78
N ASP A 295 5.91 7.95 12.95
CA ASP A 295 5.46 9.33 12.77
C ASP A 295 4.01 9.42 12.26
N VAL A 296 3.60 8.49 11.38
CA VAL A 296 2.22 8.43 10.87
C VAL A 296 1.26 7.93 11.94
N VAL A 297 1.65 6.90 12.71
CA VAL A 297 0.85 6.37 13.83
C VAL A 297 0.63 7.45 14.88
N GLU A 298 1.65 8.21 15.23
CA GLU A 298 1.55 9.32 16.17
C GLU A 298 0.64 10.45 15.64
N ALA A 299 0.76 10.80 14.37
CA ALA A 299 -0.12 11.78 13.75
C ALA A 299 -1.59 11.30 13.73
N MET A 300 -1.85 10.02 13.49
CA MET A 300 -3.20 9.43 13.59
C MET A 300 -3.74 9.49 15.03
N LYS A 301 -2.90 9.28 16.02
CA LYS A 301 -3.25 9.39 17.43
C LYS A 301 -3.61 10.84 17.80
N ASP A 302 -2.83 11.81 17.33
CA ASP A 302 -3.07 13.25 17.54
C ASP A 302 -4.35 13.74 16.88
N LEU A 303 -4.76 13.14 15.74
CA LEU A 303 -6.06 13.40 15.11
C LEU A 303 -7.25 13.00 16.00
N GLY A 304 -7.04 12.14 16.99
CA GLY A 304 -8.07 11.69 17.91
C GLY A 304 -9.19 10.89 17.25
N LEU A 305 -8.87 10.11 16.24
CA LEU A 305 -9.81 9.23 15.53
C LEU A 305 -10.51 8.30 16.53
N LYS A 306 -11.83 8.14 16.39
CA LYS A 306 -12.63 7.27 17.26
C LYS A 306 -13.03 5.95 16.63
N VAL A 307 -12.99 5.88 15.31
CA VAL A 307 -13.25 4.67 14.53
C VAL A 307 -12.25 4.60 13.37
N LEU A 308 -11.68 3.44 13.15
CA LEU A 308 -10.86 3.17 11.97
C LEU A 308 -11.45 1.99 11.21
N ARG A 309 -11.84 2.22 9.95
CA ARG A 309 -12.41 1.19 9.07
C ARG A 309 -11.32 0.58 8.21
N TRP A 310 -11.30 -0.75 8.11
CA TRP A 310 -10.32 -1.53 7.35
C TRP A 310 -10.92 -2.88 6.90
N PRO A 311 -10.45 -3.58 5.85
CA PRO A 311 -9.30 -3.29 4.98
C PRO A 311 -9.60 -2.23 3.92
N GLY A 312 -10.74 -1.59 3.96
CA GLY A 312 -11.02 -0.44 3.13
C GLY A 312 -12.41 -0.44 2.49
N GLY A 313 -12.49 0.21 1.35
CA GLY A 313 -13.65 0.26 0.47
C GLY A 313 -13.67 -0.91 -0.50
N ASN A 314 -13.42 -0.65 -1.79
CA ASN A 314 -13.47 -1.68 -2.83
C ASN A 314 -12.44 -2.79 -2.63
N PHE A 315 -11.30 -2.49 -2.03
CA PHE A 315 -10.29 -3.50 -1.69
C PHE A 315 -10.83 -4.59 -0.74
N ALA A 316 -11.84 -4.30 0.08
CA ALA A 316 -12.44 -5.31 0.94
C ALA A 316 -12.97 -6.52 0.15
N GLY A 317 -13.43 -6.32 -1.11
CA GLY A 317 -13.85 -7.38 -2.01
C GLY A 317 -12.74 -8.31 -2.48
N GLU A 318 -11.47 -7.92 -2.29
CA GLU A 318 -10.30 -8.73 -2.65
C GLU A 318 -9.58 -9.33 -1.43
N PHE A 319 -9.88 -8.82 -0.24
CA PHE A 319 -9.13 -9.14 0.96
C PHE A 319 -9.52 -10.52 1.52
N ASN A 320 -8.52 -11.38 1.73
CA ASN A 320 -8.65 -12.61 2.50
C ASN A 320 -7.83 -12.50 3.78
N TRP A 321 -8.50 -12.45 4.92
CA TRP A 321 -7.87 -12.28 6.23
C TRP A 321 -6.90 -13.42 6.60
N MET A 322 -7.14 -14.64 6.10
CA MET A 322 -6.27 -15.79 6.34
C MET A 322 -4.90 -15.65 5.70
N ASP A 323 -4.80 -14.95 4.55
CA ASP A 323 -3.52 -14.68 3.90
C ASP A 323 -2.58 -13.86 4.83
N GLY A 324 -3.15 -13.02 5.70
CA GLY A 324 -2.42 -12.24 6.69
C GLY A 324 -1.89 -13.03 7.91
N LEU A 325 -2.25 -14.31 8.06
CA LEU A 325 -1.80 -15.10 9.21
C LEU A 325 -0.32 -15.51 9.14
N LEU A 326 0.29 -15.45 7.96
CA LEU A 326 1.73 -15.65 7.81
C LEU A 326 2.51 -14.38 8.23
N PRO A 327 3.80 -14.51 8.62
CA PRO A 327 4.69 -13.36 8.74
C PRO A 327 4.70 -12.52 7.45
N ALA A 328 4.81 -11.21 7.55
CA ALA A 328 4.67 -10.29 6.41
C ALA A 328 5.54 -10.64 5.20
N ASP A 329 6.79 -11.05 5.44
CA ASP A 329 7.71 -11.44 4.38
C ASP A 329 7.34 -12.77 3.70
N MET A 330 6.54 -13.62 4.37
CA MET A 330 6.11 -14.93 3.87
C MET A 330 4.74 -14.87 3.17
N ARG A 331 4.05 -13.73 3.19
CA ARG A 331 2.76 -13.56 2.50
C ARG A 331 3.00 -13.38 1.02
N ALA A 332 2.42 -14.23 0.19
CA ALA A 332 2.54 -14.10 -1.26
C ALA A 332 1.82 -12.82 -1.74
N PRO A 333 2.40 -12.07 -2.68
CA PRO A 333 1.70 -10.98 -3.32
C PRO A 333 0.54 -11.51 -4.17
N PHE A 334 -0.48 -10.70 -4.39
CA PHE A 334 -1.55 -11.02 -5.32
C PHE A 334 -1.85 -9.83 -6.23
N GLN A 335 -2.23 -10.12 -7.47
CA GLN A 335 -2.64 -9.08 -8.38
C GLN A 335 -4.04 -8.60 -8.01
N SER A 336 -4.17 -7.31 -7.69
CA SER A 336 -5.46 -6.67 -7.48
C SER A 336 -6.23 -6.58 -8.79
N TYR A 337 -7.52 -6.89 -8.80
CA TYR A 337 -8.38 -6.67 -9.97
C TYR A 337 -8.56 -5.17 -10.27
N LEU A 338 -8.38 -4.32 -9.27
CA LEU A 338 -8.36 -2.87 -9.42
C LEU A 338 -7.07 -2.37 -10.12
N GLY A 339 -6.04 -3.20 -10.19
CA GLY A 339 -4.85 -3.03 -11.00
C GLY A 339 -4.02 -1.77 -10.67
N LEU A 340 -3.29 -1.30 -11.67
CA LEU A 340 -2.36 -0.16 -11.57
C LEU A 340 -3.01 1.15 -11.11
N GLU A 341 -4.28 1.36 -11.41
CA GLU A 341 -4.97 2.59 -11.02
C GLU A 341 -5.06 2.76 -9.51
N THR A 342 -5.27 1.68 -8.80
CA THR A 342 -5.43 1.67 -7.34
C THR A 342 -4.17 1.24 -6.60
N GLN A 343 -3.28 0.49 -7.25
CA GLN A 343 -2.02 -0.01 -6.69
C GLN A 343 -0.79 0.46 -7.52
N PRO A 344 -0.61 1.77 -7.74
CA PRO A 344 0.43 2.28 -8.64
C PRO A 344 1.86 2.02 -8.13
N HIS A 345 2.05 1.95 -6.81
CA HIS A 345 3.38 1.80 -6.19
C HIS A 345 3.87 0.34 -6.12
N THR A 346 2.97 -0.60 -6.38
CA THR A 346 3.25 -2.04 -6.34
C THR A 346 2.88 -2.73 -7.64
N MET A 347 2.80 -1.96 -8.73
CA MET A 347 2.51 -2.44 -10.09
C MET A 347 1.21 -3.23 -10.21
N GLY A 348 0.19 -2.84 -9.46
CA GLY A 348 -1.10 -3.48 -9.44
C GLY A 348 -1.20 -4.68 -8.50
N TYR A 349 -0.19 -4.91 -7.64
CA TYR A 349 -0.17 -6.00 -6.67
C TYR A 349 -0.39 -5.49 -5.25
N ASP A 350 -1.06 -6.28 -4.43
CA ASP A 350 -1.07 -6.12 -2.98
C ASP A 350 -0.06 -7.08 -2.33
N PHE A 351 0.72 -6.59 -1.39
CA PHE A 351 1.73 -7.36 -0.67
C PHE A 351 1.26 -7.83 0.71
N SER A 352 0.00 -7.55 1.06
CA SER A 352 -0.60 -7.90 2.34
C SER A 352 0.24 -7.44 3.53
N GLU A 353 0.67 -6.17 3.51
CA GLU A 353 1.57 -5.62 4.54
C GLU A 353 0.93 -5.61 5.93
N ILE A 354 -0.35 -5.28 6.03
CA ILE A 354 -1.10 -5.18 7.28
C ILE A 354 -2.07 -6.35 7.37
N ASN A 355 -2.08 -7.03 8.51
CA ASN A 355 -3.04 -8.07 8.84
C ASN A 355 -4.01 -7.62 9.94
N THR A 356 -4.87 -8.54 10.37
CA THR A 356 -5.83 -8.29 11.44
C THR A 356 -5.15 -7.90 12.75
N ASP A 357 -4.08 -8.60 13.15
CA ASP A 357 -3.37 -8.34 14.41
C ASP A 357 -2.71 -6.96 14.40
N ASP A 358 -2.06 -6.59 13.28
CA ASP A 358 -1.42 -5.29 13.07
C ASP A 358 -2.46 -4.15 13.09
N PHE A 359 -3.60 -4.36 12.45
CA PHE A 359 -4.71 -3.40 12.42
C PHE A 359 -5.31 -3.17 13.81
N ILE A 360 -5.54 -4.24 14.58
CA ILE A 360 -6.04 -4.13 15.94
C ILE A 360 -5.01 -3.42 16.85
N ALA A 361 -3.72 -3.74 16.70
CA ALA A 361 -2.67 -3.05 17.44
C ALA A 361 -2.67 -1.54 17.12
N LEU A 362 -2.81 -1.16 15.85
CA LEU A 362 -2.94 0.23 15.44
C LEU A 362 -4.15 0.90 16.09
N CYS A 363 -5.32 0.29 16.03
CA CYS A 363 -6.54 0.84 16.65
C CYS A 363 -6.35 1.09 18.16
N ARG A 364 -5.72 0.14 18.87
CA ARG A 364 -5.44 0.28 20.30
C ARG A 364 -4.43 1.40 20.59
N GLU A 365 -3.38 1.52 19.79
CA GLU A 365 -2.37 2.57 19.93
C GLU A 365 -2.96 3.98 19.73
N ILE A 366 -3.82 4.17 18.73
CA ILE A 366 -4.42 5.47 18.42
C ILE A 366 -5.70 5.78 19.22
N GLY A 367 -6.24 4.83 19.98
CA GLY A 367 -7.47 4.98 20.76
C GLY A 367 -8.74 4.98 19.91
N ALA A 368 -8.75 4.23 18.80
CA ALA A 368 -9.89 4.07 17.90
C ALA A 368 -10.53 2.69 18.05
N GLU A 369 -11.84 2.61 17.82
CA GLU A 369 -12.53 1.34 17.67
C GLU A 369 -12.29 0.76 16.27
N PRO A 370 -11.96 -0.53 16.18
CA PRO A 370 -11.83 -1.20 14.89
C PRO A 370 -13.20 -1.40 14.24
N PHE A 371 -13.29 -1.07 12.96
CA PHE A 371 -14.44 -1.32 12.11
C PHE A 371 -14.01 -2.15 10.91
N ILE A 372 -14.35 -3.43 10.89
CA ILE A 372 -13.90 -4.36 9.86
C ILE A 372 -14.95 -4.52 8.77
N THR A 373 -14.52 -4.42 7.51
CA THR A 373 -15.35 -4.70 6.34
C THR A 373 -15.05 -6.12 5.85
N ILE A 374 -16.05 -7.00 5.86
CA ILE A 374 -15.88 -8.37 5.35
C ILE A 374 -15.84 -8.38 3.82
N ASN A 375 -15.30 -9.48 3.28
CA ASN A 375 -15.38 -9.82 1.87
C ASN A 375 -16.51 -10.85 1.64
N PRO A 376 -17.72 -10.43 1.31
CA PRO A 376 -18.83 -11.36 1.12
C PRO A 376 -18.95 -11.90 -0.33
N CYS A 377 -18.02 -11.46 -1.21
CA CYS A 377 -18.02 -11.86 -2.62
C CYS A 377 -17.24 -13.14 -2.88
N TRP A 378 -16.08 -13.24 -2.21
CA TRP A 378 -15.14 -14.34 -2.40
C TRP A 378 -15.05 -15.28 -1.19
N ASN A 379 -15.25 -14.73 0.00
CA ASN A 379 -15.31 -15.53 1.21
C ASN A 379 -16.73 -16.06 1.43
N THR A 380 -16.81 -17.30 1.87
CA THR A 380 -18.09 -17.87 2.30
C THR A 380 -18.57 -17.25 3.61
N PRO A 381 -19.87 -17.34 3.95
CA PRO A 381 -20.36 -16.89 5.26
C PRO A 381 -19.64 -17.54 6.45
N ASP A 382 -19.24 -18.81 6.32
CA ASP A 382 -18.47 -19.51 7.36
C ASP A 382 -17.04 -18.96 7.51
N GLU A 383 -16.38 -18.56 6.43
CA GLU A 383 -15.05 -17.93 6.47
C GLU A 383 -15.10 -16.52 7.07
N ASN A 384 -16.15 -15.75 6.79
CA ASN A 384 -16.36 -14.45 7.42
C ASN A 384 -16.73 -14.58 8.91
N ALA A 385 -17.52 -15.59 9.28
CA ALA A 385 -17.78 -15.93 10.69
C ALA A 385 -16.52 -16.41 11.42
N ALA A 386 -15.66 -17.16 10.74
CA ALA A 386 -14.35 -17.56 11.26
C ALA A 386 -13.44 -16.34 11.56
N TRP A 387 -13.53 -15.29 10.76
CA TRP A 387 -12.82 -14.04 11.05
C TRP A 387 -13.35 -13.34 12.30
N VAL A 388 -14.67 -13.32 12.49
CA VAL A 388 -15.29 -12.85 13.73
C VAL A 388 -14.84 -13.68 14.93
N GLU A 389 -14.85 -15.01 14.81
CA GLU A 389 -14.39 -15.91 15.86
C GLU A 389 -12.89 -15.71 16.17
N TYR A 390 -12.05 -15.48 15.14
CA TYR A 390 -10.64 -15.11 15.34
C TYR A 390 -10.50 -13.86 16.19
N CYS A 391 -11.31 -12.84 15.93
CA CYS A 391 -11.28 -11.60 16.69
C CYS A 391 -11.88 -11.71 18.09
N ASN A 392 -13.00 -12.40 18.25
CA ASN A 392 -13.84 -12.31 19.43
C ASN A 392 -13.99 -13.64 20.19
N GLY A 393 -13.65 -14.76 19.56
CA GLY A 393 -13.81 -16.09 20.15
C GLY A 393 -12.85 -16.31 21.33
N ASP A 394 -13.31 -17.08 22.31
CA ASP A 394 -12.50 -17.58 23.43
C ASP A 394 -11.44 -18.57 22.93
N VAL A 395 -10.36 -18.74 23.69
CA VAL A 395 -9.26 -19.68 23.38
C VAL A 395 -9.69 -21.13 23.26
N SER A 396 -10.89 -21.50 23.71
CA SER A 396 -11.47 -22.82 23.53
C SER A 396 -12.02 -23.04 22.11
N THR A 397 -12.29 -21.97 21.37
CA THR A 397 -12.78 -22.06 20.00
C THR A 397 -11.61 -22.23 19.01
N PRO A 398 -11.82 -22.85 17.83
CA PRO A 398 -10.77 -23.09 16.85
C PRO A 398 -9.98 -21.83 16.46
N TYR A 399 -10.67 -20.76 16.10
CA TYR A 399 -10.01 -19.52 15.64
C TYR A 399 -9.55 -18.62 16.80
N GLY A 400 -10.22 -18.65 17.96
CA GLY A 400 -9.72 -18.03 19.17
C GLY A 400 -8.41 -18.68 19.65
N LYS A 401 -8.30 -20.00 19.55
CA LYS A 401 -7.05 -20.74 19.80
C LYS A 401 -5.96 -20.38 18.79
N LEU A 402 -6.32 -20.23 17.50
CA LEU A 402 -5.38 -19.80 16.47
C LEU A 402 -4.81 -18.41 16.79
N ARG A 403 -5.64 -17.44 17.20
CA ARG A 403 -5.20 -16.12 17.67
C ARG A 403 -4.26 -16.25 18.87
N ALA A 404 -4.62 -17.04 19.87
CA ALA A 404 -3.80 -17.25 21.06
C ALA A 404 -2.42 -17.85 20.73
N ASN A 405 -2.35 -18.82 19.82
CA ASN A 405 -1.08 -19.40 19.34
C ASN A 405 -0.20 -18.39 18.62
N ARG A 406 -0.76 -17.29 18.14
CA ARG A 406 -0.03 -16.15 17.52
C ARG A 406 0.41 -15.09 18.54
N GLY A 407 0.20 -15.34 19.83
CA GLY A 407 0.62 -14.48 20.94
C GLY A 407 -0.48 -13.57 21.49
N HIS A 408 -1.72 -13.68 21.01
CA HIS A 408 -2.84 -12.83 21.41
C HIS A 408 -3.89 -13.66 22.19
N GLN A 409 -3.66 -13.85 23.47
CA GLN A 409 -4.51 -14.69 24.33
C GLN A 409 -5.94 -14.15 24.45
N GLU A 410 -6.07 -12.84 24.72
CA GLU A 410 -7.36 -12.22 24.95
C GLU A 410 -8.10 -11.92 23.63
N PRO A 411 -9.43 -12.05 23.60
CA PRO A 411 -10.25 -11.61 22.47
C PRO A 411 -10.06 -10.13 22.17
N TYR A 412 -10.06 -9.78 20.92
CA TYR A 412 -9.95 -8.38 20.47
C TYR A 412 -11.24 -7.58 20.71
N ASN A 413 -12.38 -8.27 20.86
CA ASN A 413 -13.70 -7.67 21.10
C ASN A 413 -14.09 -6.64 20.02
N VAL A 414 -13.92 -6.98 18.76
CA VAL A 414 -14.31 -6.12 17.63
C VAL A 414 -15.82 -6.09 17.52
N GLN A 415 -16.41 -4.92 17.71
CA GLN A 415 -17.87 -4.73 17.73
C GLN A 415 -18.44 -4.33 16.36
N PHE A 416 -17.71 -3.54 15.57
CA PHE A 416 -18.23 -2.96 14.33
C PHE A 416 -17.78 -3.74 13.11
N TRP A 417 -18.76 -4.19 12.29
CA TRP A 417 -18.53 -4.97 11.09
C TRP A 417 -19.40 -4.47 9.94
N SER A 418 -18.81 -4.26 8.75
CA SER A 418 -19.54 -3.93 7.53
C SER A 418 -19.75 -5.19 6.68
N LEU A 419 -20.98 -5.39 6.23
CA LEU A 419 -21.38 -6.49 5.35
C LEU A 419 -21.05 -6.15 3.88
N GLY A 420 -19.77 -5.92 3.59
CA GLY A 420 -19.25 -5.55 2.29
C GLY A 420 -19.10 -4.04 2.09
N ASN A 421 -18.87 -3.63 0.83
CA ASN A 421 -18.65 -2.26 0.42
C ASN A 421 -19.35 -1.96 -0.91
N GLU A 422 -20.08 -0.85 -1.00
CA GLU A 422 -20.61 -0.26 -2.23
C GLU A 422 -21.30 -1.24 -3.20
N PHE A 423 -22.07 -2.20 -2.68
CA PHE A 423 -22.91 -3.05 -3.53
C PHE A 423 -23.87 -2.18 -4.37
N GLY A 424 -24.11 -2.58 -5.62
CA GLY A 424 -24.94 -1.85 -6.56
C GLY A 424 -24.17 -0.90 -7.49
N TYR A 425 -22.90 -0.60 -7.22
CA TYR A 425 -22.03 0.14 -8.14
C TYR A 425 -21.24 -0.75 -9.10
N GLY A 426 -21.33 -2.07 -8.95
CA GLY A 426 -20.59 -3.02 -9.78
C GLY A 426 -19.10 -3.16 -9.45
N HIS A 427 -18.67 -2.64 -8.31
CA HIS A 427 -17.29 -2.76 -7.82
C HIS A 427 -17.05 -4.04 -7.02
N MET A 428 -18.13 -4.66 -6.54
CA MET A 428 -18.06 -5.93 -5.82
C MET A 428 -18.60 -7.04 -6.74
N GLU A 429 -17.96 -8.19 -6.74
CA GLU A 429 -18.46 -9.35 -7.46
C GLU A 429 -19.72 -9.92 -6.78
N GLY A 430 -20.58 -10.59 -7.56
CA GLY A 430 -21.81 -11.19 -7.10
C GLY A 430 -23.06 -10.48 -7.61
N ASP A 431 -24.20 -10.79 -7.00
CA ASP A 431 -25.48 -10.17 -7.35
C ASP A 431 -25.58 -8.77 -6.75
N ASN A 432 -25.31 -7.77 -7.58
CA ASN A 432 -25.37 -6.35 -7.24
C ASN A 432 -26.79 -5.76 -7.29
N THR A 433 -27.84 -6.59 -7.29
CA THR A 433 -29.23 -6.13 -7.09
C THR A 433 -29.53 -5.95 -5.59
N PRO A 434 -30.54 -5.13 -5.22
CA PRO A 434 -30.95 -5.04 -3.82
C PRO A 434 -31.33 -6.39 -3.21
N ALA A 435 -31.94 -7.28 -3.98
CA ALA A 435 -32.33 -8.62 -3.53
C ALA A 435 -31.14 -9.53 -3.29
N GLY A 436 -30.21 -9.58 -4.25
CA GLY A 436 -28.98 -10.35 -4.13
C GLY A 436 -28.12 -9.89 -2.96
N TYR A 437 -27.93 -8.59 -2.82
CA TYR A 437 -27.21 -8.05 -1.68
C TYR A 437 -27.87 -8.42 -0.34
N CYS A 438 -29.21 -8.30 -0.23
CA CYS A 438 -29.91 -8.67 0.99
C CYS A 438 -29.68 -10.12 1.38
N GLN A 439 -29.71 -11.04 0.41
CA GLN A 439 -29.45 -12.44 0.67
C GLN A 439 -28.01 -12.65 1.19
N ILE A 440 -27.02 -12.08 0.50
CA ILE A 440 -25.61 -12.14 0.88
C ILE A 440 -25.40 -11.58 2.30
N ALA A 441 -25.98 -10.42 2.59
CA ALA A 441 -25.84 -9.76 3.88
C ALA A 441 -26.52 -10.55 5.01
N LEU A 442 -27.70 -11.14 4.77
CA LEU A 442 -28.39 -11.96 5.75
C LEU A 442 -27.66 -13.25 6.08
N GLU A 443 -27.12 -13.94 5.08
CA GLU A 443 -26.37 -15.20 5.27
C GLU A 443 -25.10 -14.93 6.07
N ASN A 444 -24.33 -13.90 5.69
CA ASN A 444 -23.12 -13.53 6.42
C ASN A 444 -23.45 -13.04 7.84
N GLY A 445 -24.39 -12.11 7.98
CA GLY A 445 -24.75 -11.53 9.28
C GLY A 445 -25.22 -12.57 10.29
N LYS A 446 -26.05 -13.54 9.87
CA LYS A 446 -26.49 -14.65 10.75
C LYS A 446 -25.31 -15.47 11.27
N LYS A 447 -24.40 -15.88 10.38
CA LYS A 447 -23.23 -16.66 10.74
C LYS A 447 -22.26 -15.89 11.65
N MET A 448 -22.07 -14.60 11.38
CA MET A 448 -21.25 -13.73 12.20
C MET A 448 -21.82 -13.55 13.61
N LEU A 449 -23.15 -13.40 13.74
CA LEU A 449 -23.82 -13.28 15.03
C LEU A 449 -23.88 -14.62 15.80
N GLU A 450 -23.89 -15.75 15.10
CA GLU A 450 -23.70 -17.07 15.73
C GLU A 450 -22.30 -17.21 16.34
N ALA A 451 -21.27 -16.69 15.64
CA ALA A 451 -19.88 -16.69 16.13
C ALA A 451 -19.64 -15.69 17.28
N SER A 452 -20.29 -14.54 17.27
CA SER A 452 -20.18 -13.52 18.32
C SER A 452 -21.49 -12.73 18.44
N PRO A 453 -22.35 -13.05 19.41
CA PRO A 453 -23.58 -12.31 19.66
C PRO A 453 -23.30 -10.85 20.05
N GLY A 454 -24.18 -9.93 19.61
CA GLY A 454 -24.12 -8.52 19.97
C GLY A 454 -23.21 -7.64 19.11
N LEU A 455 -22.82 -8.12 17.92
CA LEU A 455 -22.10 -7.29 16.94
C LEU A 455 -22.98 -6.17 16.41
N SER A 456 -22.36 -5.03 16.12
CA SER A 456 -22.96 -3.93 15.37
C SER A 456 -22.68 -4.12 13.88
N LEU A 457 -23.64 -4.62 13.13
CA LEU A 457 -23.54 -4.89 11.71
C LEU A 457 -23.97 -3.65 10.91
N CYS A 458 -23.14 -3.25 9.95
CA CYS A 458 -23.42 -2.14 9.04
C CYS A 458 -23.70 -2.69 7.64
N SER A 459 -24.84 -2.36 7.07
CA SER A 459 -25.17 -2.70 5.69
C SER A 459 -24.40 -1.83 4.70
N SER A 460 -24.29 -2.30 3.45
CA SER A 460 -23.69 -1.59 2.33
C SER A 460 -24.71 -1.38 1.21
N GLY A 461 -24.45 -0.43 0.32
CA GLY A 461 -25.26 -0.16 -0.87
C GLY A 461 -24.92 1.17 -1.51
N PRO A 462 -25.47 1.45 -2.71
CA PRO A 462 -25.24 2.72 -3.39
C PRO A 462 -25.93 3.89 -2.68
N TYR A 463 -25.22 5.00 -2.57
CA TYR A 463 -25.72 6.23 -1.98
C TYR A 463 -25.77 7.38 -3.02
N PRO A 464 -26.80 8.21 -3.02
CA PRO A 464 -28.05 8.10 -2.27
C PRO A 464 -29.09 7.27 -3.08
N ASN A 465 -29.48 6.11 -2.57
CA ASN A 465 -30.51 5.28 -3.20
C ASN A 465 -31.60 4.88 -2.19
N LYS A 466 -32.75 5.55 -2.27
CA LYS A 466 -33.88 5.33 -1.36
C LYS A 466 -34.46 3.93 -1.51
N GLU A 467 -34.62 3.44 -2.74
CA GLU A 467 -35.17 2.12 -3.02
C GLU A 467 -34.28 1.01 -2.42
N TRP A 468 -32.96 1.15 -2.58
CA TRP A 468 -32.00 0.23 -1.97
C TRP A 468 -32.12 0.21 -0.45
N ALA A 469 -32.16 1.39 0.18
CA ALA A 469 -32.28 1.49 1.63
C ALA A 469 -33.60 0.90 2.14
N GLU A 470 -34.73 1.17 1.48
CA GLU A 470 -36.03 0.61 1.84
C GLU A 470 -36.09 -0.91 1.66
N PHE A 471 -35.47 -1.44 0.62
CA PHE A 471 -35.43 -2.86 0.34
C PHE A 471 -34.56 -3.62 1.35
N SER A 472 -33.41 -3.07 1.72
CA SER A 472 -32.47 -3.71 2.64
C SER A 472 -32.82 -3.55 4.12
N ALA A 473 -33.48 -2.46 4.53
CA ALA A 473 -33.71 -2.12 5.93
C ALA A 473 -34.55 -3.16 6.68
N LYS A 474 -35.67 -3.61 6.10
CA LYS A 474 -36.58 -4.56 6.77
C LYS A 474 -35.99 -5.97 6.95
N PRO A 475 -35.42 -6.61 5.91
CA PRO A 475 -34.81 -7.91 6.07
C PRO A 475 -33.61 -7.88 7.02
N LEU A 476 -32.76 -6.84 6.95
CA LEU A 476 -31.55 -6.75 7.77
C LEU A 476 -31.86 -6.40 9.23
N ALA A 477 -32.95 -5.69 9.51
CA ALA A 477 -33.41 -5.44 10.89
C ALA A 477 -33.76 -6.75 11.64
N GLY A 478 -34.00 -7.84 10.94
CA GLY A 478 -34.30 -9.13 11.55
C GLY A 478 -33.10 -9.93 12.03
N ILE A 479 -31.87 -9.43 11.81
CA ILE A 479 -30.61 -10.04 12.28
C ILE A 479 -29.91 -9.23 13.38
N SER A 480 -30.55 -8.12 13.82
CA SER A 480 -30.03 -7.27 14.91
C SER A 480 -30.48 -7.77 16.29
#